data_484e7bae54e36e24bdf89cb2fce4a5e6
#
_entry.id   484e7bae54e36e24bdf89cb2fce4a5e6
#
_cell.length_a   1.000
_cell.length_b   1.000
_cell.length_c   1.000
_cell.angle_alpha   90.00
_cell.angle_beta   90.00
_cell.angle_gamma   90.00
#
_symmetry.space_group_name_H-M   'P 1'
#
loop_
_entity.id
_entity.type
_entity.pdbx_description
1 polymer ?
#
loop_
_entity_poly.entity_id
_entity_poly.type
_entity_poly.pdbx_seq_one_letter_code
_entity_poly.pdbx_strand_id
1 'polypeptide(L)'
;MGVWLFLILWVWGLKFGSVKEGWGHEVNYRVKEDRAICISFFFGLREPMAFAEIEVFPPGDAKTPYVKGRTDSSGIFCFLPKEAGLWRVVAKADTEHGPHGAQLKINISEAGNIVDYTKPLIAEHQKFFIIVGIAGWFVGLGGIFLYLQEKKRITRTRS
;
A
#
# COMPACT_ATOMS: atom_id res chain seq x y z
N MET A 1 20.45 -40.13 -14.04
CA MET A 1 19.02 -40.22 -13.54
C MET A 1 18.69 -39.27 -12.40
N GLY A 2 19.59 -38.46 -11.85
CA GLY A 2 19.36 -37.64 -10.67
C GLY A 2 18.78 -36.23 -10.94
N VAL A 3 18.97 -35.65 -12.11
CA VAL A 3 18.62 -34.24 -12.40
C VAL A 3 17.12 -34.06 -12.65
N TRP A 4 16.42 -35.06 -13.15
CA TRP A 4 14.97 -35.01 -13.41
C TRP A 4 14.12 -35.06 -12.17
N LEU A 5 14.58 -35.65 -11.08
CA LEU A 5 13.87 -35.72 -9.81
C LEU A 5 13.86 -34.38 -9.10
N PHE A 6 14.93 -33.59 -9.22
CA PHE A 6 15.01 -32.25 -8.64
C PHE A 6 14.10 -31.24 -9.34
N LEU A 7 13.95 -31.36 -10.67
CA LEU A 7 13.05 -30.50 -11.43
C LEU A 7 11.56 -30.77 -11.12
N ILE A 8 11.19 -32.03 -10.88
CA ILE A 8 9.81 -32.38 -10.52
C ILE A 8 9.44 -31.89 -9.11
N LEU A 9 10.36 -31.97 -8.16
CA LEU A 9 10.15 -31.43 -6.80
C LEU A 9 10.07 -29.91 -6.79
N TRP A 10 10.77 -29.22 -7.68
CA TRP A 10 10.71 -27.77 -7.80
C TRP A 10 9.39 -27.29 -8.41
N VAL A 11 8.82 -28.03 -9.35
CA VAL A 11 7.51 -27.72 -9.96
C VAL A 11 6.35 -28.04 -9.02
N TRP A 12 6.49 -29.03 -8.13
CA TRP A 12 5.45 -29.36 -7.13
C TRP A 12 5.47 -28.44 -5.91
N GLY A 13 6.60 -27.78 -5.62
CA GLY A 13 6.74 -26.78 -4.57
C GLY A 13 6.04 -25.45 -4.90
N LEU A 14 5.76 -25.18 -6.16
CA LEU A 14 4.98 -24.03 -6.64
C LEU A 14 3.47 -24.34 -6.69
N LYS A 15 2.93 -25.02 -5.71
CA LYS A 15 1.54 -24.78 -5.36
C LYS A 15 1.48 -23.38 -4.78
N PHE A 16 1.40 -22.40 -5.66
CA PHE A 16 0.83 -21.10 -5.36
C PHE A 16 -0.53 -21.41 -4.70
N GLY A 17 -0.54 -21.33 -3.37
CA GLY A 17 -1.80 -21.18 -2.69
C GLY A 17 -2.53 -20.08 -3.46
N SER A 18 -3.74 -20.36 -3.92
CA SER A 18 -4.62 -19.35 -4.45
C SER A 18 -4.66 -18.24 -3.39
N VAL A 19 -3.80 -17.25 -3.56
CA VAL A 19 -4.02 -15.94 -2.99
C VAL A 19 -5.34 -15.57 -3.65
N LYS A 20 -6.44 -15.71 -2.90
CA LYS A 20 -7.69 -15.07 -3.26
C LYS A 20 -7.28 -13.64 -3.46
N GLU A 21 -7.22 -13.23 -4.73
CA GLU A 21 -7.09 -11.83 -5.09
C GLU A 21 -8.28 -11.14 -4.45
N GLY A 22 -8.07 -10.68 -3.22
CA GLY A 22 -8.93 -9.66 -2.66
C GLY A 22 -8.70 -8.44 -3.56
N TRP A 23 -9.55 -8.25 -4.54
CA TRP A 23 -9.65 -7.04 -5.35
C TRP A 23 -10.13 -5.90 -4.46
N GLY A 24 -9.37 -5.65 -3.38
CA GLY A 24 -9.57 -4.49 -2.55
C GLY A 24 -8.92 -3.30 -3.24
N HIS A 25 -9.71 -2.30 -3.61
CA HIS A 25 -9.16 -1.01 -4.01
C HIS A 25 -8.30 -0.47 -2.87
N GLU A 26 -7.06 -0.14 -3.17
CA GLU A 26 -6.17 0.51 -2.21
C GLU A 26 -6.77 1.87 -1.85
N VAL A 27 -6.91 2.11 -0.55
CA VAL A 27 -7.38 3.39 -0.02
C VAL A 27 -6.18 4.29 0.24
N ASN A 28 -6.12 5.43 -0.44
CA ASN A 28 -5.08 6.43 -0.28
C ASN A 28 -5.65 7.71 0.33
N TYR A 29 -4.77 8.52 0.92
CA TYR A 29 -5.13 9.81 1.51
C TYR A 29 -4.02 10.84 1.30
N ARG A 30 -4.42 12.12 1.28
CA ARG A 30 -3.52 13.28 1.27
C ARG A 30 -3.95 14.26 2.34
N VAL A 31 -3.01 14.69 3.17
CA VAL A 31 -3.23 15.70 4.19
C VAL A 31 -2.76 17.05 3.66
N LYS A 32 -3.59 18.08 3.80
CA LYS A 32 -3.24 19.48 3.52
C LYS A 32 -3.34 20.25 4.84
N GLU A 33 -2.35 21.08 5.08
CA GLU A 33 -2.30 21.97 6.22
C GLU A 33 -2.96 23.29 5.86
N ASP A 34 -3.89 23.72 6.71
CA ASP A 34 -4.55 25.03 6.71
C ASP A 34 -5.10 25.22 8.12
N ARG A 35 -5.88 26.28 8.40
CA ARG A 35 -6.55 26.47 9.71
C ARG A 35 -7.42 25.26 10.10
N ALA A 36 -8.07 24.64 9.13
CA ALA A 36 -8.68 23.32 9.27
C ALA A 36 -7.76 22.26 8.65
N ILE A 37 -7.69 21.09 9.27
CA ILE A 37 -6.99 19.94 8.69
C ILE A 37 -7.94 19.26 7.73
N CYS A 38 -7.58 19.26 6.44
CA CYS A 38 -8.32 18.61 5.39
C CYS A 38 -7.56 17.36 4.92
N ILE A 39 -8.29 16.26 4.81
CA ILE A 39 -7.76 14.97 4.39
C ILE A 39 -8.50 14.54 3.13
N SER A 40 -7.76 14.17 2.09
CA SER A 40 -8.33 13.58 0.88
C SER A 40 -8.13 12.07 0.93
N PHE A 41 -9.23 11.33 0.82
CA PHE A 41 -9.25 9.88 0.74
C PHE A 41 -9.55 9.45 -0.69
N PHE A 42 -8.85 8.42 -1.17
CA PHE A 42 -9.04 7.90 -2.53
C PHE A 42 -8.71 6.41 -2.59
N PHE A 43 -9.40 5.70 -3.49
CA PHE A 43 -9.09 4.33 -3.84
C PHE A 43 -7.98 4.30 -4.90
N GLY A 44 -7.03 3.39 -4.77
CA GLY A 44 -5.90 3.29 -5.69
C GLY A 44 -5.16 4.63 -5.81
N LEU A 45 -4.95 5.11 -7.02
CA LEU A 45 -4.16 6.32 -7.29
C LEU A 45 -5.00 7.59 -7.48
N ARG A 46 -6.27 7.50 -7.83
CA ARG A 46 -7.03 8.68 -8.29
C ARG A 46 -8.53 8.68 -7.98
N GLU A 47 -9.15 7.54 -7.71
CA GLU A 47 -10.58 7.47 -7.51
C GLU A 47 -10.97 8.03 -6.13
N PRO A 48 -11.76 9.12 -6.05
CA PRO A 48 -12.15 9.70 -4.76
C PRO A 48 -12.97 8.72 -3.93
N MET A 49 -12.66 8.60 -2.65
CA MET A 49 -13.49 7.88 -1.68
C MET A 49 -14.65 8.78 -1.25
N ALA A 50 -15.61 8.99 -2.19
CA ALA A 50 -16.73 9.91 -2.00
C ALA A 50 -17.72 9.38 -0.99
N PHE A 51 -18.26 10.28 -0.15
CA PHE A 51 -19.29 10.01 0.86
C PHE A 51 -18.93 8.92 1.88
N ALA A 52 -17.64 8.63 2.04
CA ALA A 52 -17.13 7.70 3.04
C ALA A 52 -17.42 8.21 4.46
N GLU A 53 -17.75 7.30 5.36
CA GLU A 53 -17.95 7.64 6.77
C GLU A 53 -16.63 7.93 7.45
N ILE A 54 -16.55 9.05 8.17
CA ILE A 54 -15.36 9.52 8.87
C ILE A 54 -15.64 9.61 10.36
N GLU A 55 -14.72 9.08 11.14
CA GLU A 55 -14.68 9.25 12.59
C GLU A 55 -13.31 9.82 12.99
N VAL A 56 -13.29 10.96 13.67
CA VAL A 56 -12.08 11.61 14.18
C VAL A 56 -12.03 11.48 15.69
N PHE A 57 -10.95 10.99 16.22
CA PHE A 57 -10.74 10.80 17.65
C PHE A 57 -9.65 11.74 18.14
N PRO A 58 -9.84 12.40 19.29
CA PRO A 58 -8.86 13.30 19.87
C PRO A 58 -7.64 12.54 20.43
N PRO A 59 -6.58 13.25 20.84
CA PRO A 59 -5.44 12.65 21.52
C PRO A 59 -5.87 11.84 22.76
N GLY A 60 -5.07 10.80 23.07
CA GLY A 60 -5.39 9.82 24.11
C GLY A 60 -6.21 8.64 23.56
N ASP A 61 -6.54 7.69 24.44
CA ASP A 61 -7.32 6.49 24.07
C ASP A 61 -8.85 6.76 24.08
N ALA A 62 -9.27 7.85 23.46
CA ALA A 62 -10.67 8.21 23.37
C ALA A 62 -11.45 7.14 22.59
N LYS A 63 -12.48 6.59 23.24
CA LYS A 63 -13.43 5.66 22.62
C LYS A 63 -14.53 6.39 21.86
N THR A 64 -14.81 7.63 22.23
CA THR A 64 -15.84 8.46 21.60
C THR A 64 -15.20 9.37 20.58
N PRO A 65 -15.67 9.39 19.33
CA PRO A 65 -15.14 10.30 18.33
C PRO A 65 -15.48 11.76 18.69
N TYR A 66 -14.53 12.64 18.47
CA TYR A 66 -14.66 14.10 18.58
C TYR A 66 -15.63 14.65 17.52
N VAL A 67 -15.51 14.15 16.30
CA VAL A 67 -16.41 14.48 15.19
C VAL A 67 -16.64 13.27 14.31
N LYS A 68 -17.88 13.15 13.80
CA LYS A 68 -18.28 12.20 12.77
C LYS A 68 -18.78 12.98 11.57
N GLY A 69 -18.57 12.45 10.37
CA GLY A 69 -19.05 13.06 9.15
C GLY A 69 -18.87 12.14 7.95
N ARG A 70 -18.93 12.73 6.78
CA ARG A 70 -18.64 12.04 5.51
C ARG A 70 -17.72 12.89 4.66
N THR A 71 -16.94 12.25 3.82
CA THR A 71 -16.21 12.93 2.74
C THR A 71 -17.19 13.54 1.75
N ASP A 72 -16.78 14.60 1.07
CA ASP A 72 -17.52 15.18 -0.05
C ASP A 72 -17.41 14.31 -1.32
N SER A 73 -17.95 14.76 -2.45
CA SER A 73 -17.85 14.10 -3.75
C SER A 73 -16.41 13.96 -4.26
N SER A 74 -15.48 14.73 -3.74
CA SER A 74 -14.05 14.69 -4.07
C SER A 74 -13.23 13.84 -3.10
N GLY A 75 -13.90 13.14 -2.16
CA GLY A 75 -13.25 12.34 -1.14
C GLY A 75 -12.57 13.16 -0.04
N ILE A 76 -12.94 14.44 0.15
CA ILE A 76 -12.30 15.33 1.10
C ILE A 76 -13.16 15.45 2.37
N PHE A 77 -12.49 15.39 3.52
CA PHE A 77 -13.07 15.69 4.82
C PHE A 77 -12.15 16.64 5.59
N CYS A 78 -12.75 17.67 6.21
CA CYS A 78 -12.02 18.67 7.00
C CYS A 78 -12.53 18.69 8.44
N PHE A 79 -11.64 18.90 9.40
CA PHE A 79 -11.98 19.14 10.79
C PHE A 79 -11.05 20.17 11.43
N LEU A 80 -11.54 20.83 12.48
CA LEU A 80 -10.77 21.79 13.25
C LEU A 80 -10.32 21.14 14.57
N PRO A 81 -9.03 20.87 14.76
CA PRO A 81 -8.52 20.32 16.01
C PRO A 81 -8.60 21.36 17.13
N LYS A 82 -8.98 20.96 18.34
CA LYS A 82 -9.07 21.84 19.51
C LYS A 82 -7.84 21.77 20.41
N GLU A 83 -7.01 20.76 20.25
CA GLU A 83 -5.85 20.52 21.11
C GLU A 83 -4.69 19.91 20.31
N ALA A 84 -3.48 20.10 20.80
CA ALA A 84 -2.30 19.46 20.27
C ALA A 84 -2.27 17.97 20.61
N GLY A 85 -1.54 17.20 19.85
CA GLY A 85 -1.30 15.78 20.11
C GLY A 85 -1.64 14.86 18.95
N LEU A 86 -1.71 13.56 19.24
CA LEU A 86 -1.88 12.52 18.24
C LEU A 86 -3.36 12.21 17.99
N TRP A 87 -3.90 12.78 16.93
CA TRP A 87 -5.26 12.55 16.48
C TRP A 87 -5.35 11.27 15.64
N ARG A 88 -6.45 10.53 15.75
CA ARG A 88 -6.73 9.33 14.97
C ARG A 88 -7.96 9.54 14.10
N VAL A 89 -7.82 9.35 12.81
CA VAL A 89 -8.91 9.48 11.84
C VAL A 89 -9.17 8.12 11.21
N VAL A 90 -10.44 7.72 11.18
CA VAL A 90 -10.90 6.46 10.58
C VAL A 90 -11.88 6.80 9.48
N ALA A 91 -11.62 6.28 8.27
CA ALA A 91 -12.52 6.38 7.13
C ALA A 91 -13.06 4.98 6.81
N LYS A 92 -14.34 4.89 6.47
CA LYS A 92 -15.01 3.65 6.07
C LYS A 92 -15.89 3.90 4.87
N ALA A 93 -15.83 3.02 3.88
CA ALA A 93 -16.75 3.03 2.74
C ALA A 93 -17.13 1.61 2.38
N ASP A 94 -18.38 1.40 2.06
CA ASP A 94 -18.87 0.16 1.48
C ASP A 94 -18.90 0.33 -0.04
N THR A 95 -18.31 -0.63 -0.75
CA THR A 95 -18.30 -0.68 -2.21
C THR A 95 -18.88 -2.01 -2.68
N GLU A 96 -19.13 -2.13 -3.98
CA GLU A 96 -19.59 -3.39 -4.58
C GLU A 96 -18.63 -4.57 -4.32
N HIS A 97 -17.36 -4.27 -4.02
CA HIS A 97 -16.33 -5.25 -3.73
C HIS A 97 -16.13 -5.51 -2.22
N GLY A 98 -16.98 -4.93 -1.39
CA GLY A 98 -16.95 -5.08 0.06
C GLY A 98 -16.53 -3.83 0.83
N PRO A 99 -16.41 -3.93 2.16
CA PRO A 99 -16.03 -2.81 3.01
C PRO A 99 -14.55 -2.45 2.85
N HIS A 100 -14.28 -1.16 2.70
CA HIS A 100 -12.94 -0.59 2.68
C HIS A 100 -12.76 0.41 3.81
N GLY A 101 -11.57 0.47 4.36
CA GLY A 101 -11.26 1.39 5.45
C GLY A 101 -9.82 1.86 5.46
N ALA A 102 -9.61 3.07 5.94
CA ALA A 102 -8.29 3.61 6.22
C ALA A 102 -8.27 4.17 7.65
N GLN A 103 -7.15 3.97 8.33
CA GLN A 103 -6.88 4.62 9.60
C GLN A 103 -5.57 5.36 9.48
N LEU A 104 -5.57 6.64 9.84
CA LEU A 104 -4.36 7.43 9.92
C LEU A 104 -4.25 8.12 11.27
N LYS A 105 -3.02 8.40 11.67
CA LYS A 105 -2.69 9.20 12.85
C LYS A 105 -2.03 10.47 12.39
N ILE A 106 -2.43 11.61 12.96
CA ILE A 106 -1.91 12.94 12.63
C ILE A 106 -1.43 13.55 13.93
N ASN A 107 -0.16 13.89 14.01
CA ASN A 107 0.40 14.62 15.14
C ASN A 107 0.31 16.12 14.89
N ILE A 108 -0.38 16.82 15.77
CA ILE A 108 -0.68 18.26 15.67
C ILE A 108 0.05 18.98 16.79
N SER A 109 0.78 20.05 16.46
CA SER A 109 1.46 20.91 17.42
C SER A 109 0.48 21.85 18.12
N GLU A 110 0.93 22.50 19.20
CA GLU A 110 0.16 23.55 19.91
C GLU A 110 -0.17 24.75 19.00
N ALA A 111 0.65 25.00 18.00
CA ALA A 111 0.39 26.04 16.98
C ALA A 111 -0.67 25.62 15.94
N GLY A 112 -1.21 24.40 16.03
CA GLY A 112 -2.18 23.87 15.08
C GLY A 112 -1.58 23.32 13.78
N ASN A 113 -0.25 23.21 13.70
CA ASN A 113 0.45 22.74 12.51
C ASN A 113 0.60 21.21 12.55
N ILE A 114 0.56 20.56 11.39
CA ILE A 114 0.85 19.14 11.26
C ILE A 114 2.36 18.93 11.43
N VAL A 115 2.74 18.16 12.45
CA VAL A 115 4.13 17.77 12.71
C VAL A 115 4.48 16.55 11.90
N ASP A 116 3.61 15.53 11.92
CA ASP A 116 3.78 14.27 11.22
C ASP A 116 2.44 13.56 11.02
N TYR A 117 2.37 12.64 10.08
CA TYR A 117 1.19 11.78 9.88
C TYR A 117 1.58 10.42 9.31
N THR A 118 0.77 9.39 9.60
CA THR A 118 0.97 8.03 9.06
C THR A 118 0.87 8.05 7.54
N LYS A 119 1.95 7.63 6.87
CA LYS A 119 1.97 7.49 5.41
C LYS A 119 1.37 6.14 5.01
N PRO A 120 0.68 6.04 3.85
CA PRO A 120 0.23 4.77 3.32
C PRO A 120 1.41 3.82 3.11
N LEU A 121 1.30 2.57 3.56
CA LEU A 121 2.38 1.57 3.51
C LEU A 121 2.94 1.35 2.09
N ILE A 122 2.09 1.40 1.08
CA ILE A 122 2.49 1.18 -0.32
C ILE A 122 3.37 2.32 -0.85
N ALA A 123 3.10 3.57 -0.45
CA ALA A 123 3.92 4.72 -0.87
C ALA A 123 5.38 4.62 -0.40
N GLU A 124 5.61 3.98 0.74
CA GLU A 124 6.94 3.85 1.33
C GLU A 124 7.75 2.70 0.73
N HIS A 125 7.09 1.60 0.37
CA HIS A 125 7.76 0.37 -0.09
C HIS A 125 7.75 0.20 -1.62
N GLN A 126 6.94 0.94 -2.35
CA GLN A 126 6.81 0.80 -3.81
C GLN A 126 8.16 0.95 -4.53
N LYS A 127 8.98 1.91 -4.13
CA LYS A 127 10.32 2.12 -4.72
C LYS A 127 11.24 0.92 -4.46
N PHE A 128 11.16 0.33 -3.28
CA PHE A 128 11.96 -0.84 -2.93
C PHE A 128 11.58 -2.06 -3.79
N PHE A 129 10.28 -2.35 -3.95
CA PHE A 129 9.82 -3.46 -4.78
C PHE A 129 10.19 -3.29 -6.25
N ILE A 130 10.13 -2.06 -6.79
CA ILE A 130 10.58 -1.76 -8.16
C ILE A 130 12.07 -2.06 -8.31
N ILE A 131 12.90 -1.62 -7.38
CA ILE A 131 14.36 -1.85 -7.43
C ILE A 131 14.68 -3.35 -7.35
N VAL A 132 14.04 -4.08 -6.44
CA VAL A 132 14.21 -5.53 -6.29
C VAL A 132 13.74 -6.27 -7.54
N GLY A 133 12.61 -5.86 -8.12
CA GLY A 133 12.10 -6.43 -9.37
C GLY A 133 13.07 -6.24 -10.54
N ILE A 134 13.60 -5.04 -10.72
CA ILE A 134 14.59 -4.72 -11.77
C ILE A 134 15.87 -5.53 -11.55
N ALA A 135 16.39 -5.59 -10.33
CA ALA A 135 17.58 -6.35 -10.00
C ALA A 135 17.39 -7.86 -10.28
N GLY A 136 16.26 -8.43 -9.89
CA GLY A 136 15.90 -9.82 -10.16
C GLY A 136 15.82 -10.13 -11.67
N TRP A 137 15.32 -9.17 -12.45
CA TRP A 137 15.26 -9.30 -13.92
C TRP A 137 16.65 -9.36 -14.56
N PHE A 138 17.59 -8.50 -14.13
CA PHE A 138 18.97 -8.53 -14.60
C PHE A 138 19.69 -9.84 -14.25
N VAL A 139 19.51 -10.35 -13.03
CA VAL A 139 20.08 -11.63 -12.60
C VAL A 139 19.50 -12.77 -13.43
N GLY A 140 18.20 -12.78 -13.68
CA GLY A 140 17.52 -13.78 -14.50
C GLY A 140 18.02 -13.80 -15.95
N LEU A 141 18.12 -12.63 -16.60
CA LEU A 141 18.66 -12.53 -17.96
C LEU A 141 20.14 -12.92 -18.03
N GLY A 142 20.93 -12.52 -17.04
CA GLY A 142 22.33 -12.91 -16.92
C GLY A 142 22.50 -14.42 -16.82
N GLY A 143 21.68 -15.08 -16.01
CA GLY A 143 21.66 -16.55 -15.87
C GLY A 143 21.32 -17.27 -17.18
N ILE A 144 20.29 -16.78 -17.90
CA ILE A 144 19.93 -17.32 -19.23
C ILE A 144 21.07 -17.15 -20.21
N PHE A 145 21.71 -15.99 -20.25
CA PHE A 145 22.81 -15.69 -21.14
C PHE A 145 24.00 -16.62 -20.88
N LEU A 146 24.41 -16.82 -19.65
CA LEU A 146 25.48 -17.73 -19.25
C LEU A 146 25.16 -19.18 -19.64
N TYR A 147 23.93 -19.62 -19.39
CA TYR A 147 23.47 -20.96 -19.79
C TYR A 147 23.56 -21.17 -21.30
N LEU A 148 23.16 -20.19 -22.10
CA LEU A 148 23.24 -20.27 -23.56
C LEU A 148 24.70 -20.28 -24.07
N GLN A 149 25.59 -19.53 -23.42
CA GLN A 149 27.02 -19.57 -23.72
C GLN A 149 27.64 -20.96 -23.44
N GLU A 150 27.35 -21.52 -22.27
CA GLU A 150 27.82 -22.86 -21.87
C GLU A 150 27.34 -23.91 -22.86
N LYS A 151 26.07 -23.88 -23.24
CA LYS A 151 25.50 -24.80 -24.23
C LYS A 151 26.21 -24.71 -25.59
N LYS A 152 26.52 -23.50 -26.08
CA LYS A 152 27.28 -23.31 -27.34
C LYS A 152 28.72 -23.83 -27.23
N ARG A 153 29.35 -23.74 -26.08
CA ARG A 153 30.71 -24.25 -25.85
C ARG A 153 30.79 -25.77 -25.92
N ILE A 154 29.83 -26.45 -25.29
CA ILE A 154 29.72 -27.90 -25.26
C ILE A 154 29.46 -28.45 -26.68
N THR A 155 28.65 -27.79 -27.49
CA THR A 155 28.35 -28.21 -28.87
C THR A 155 29.58 -28.08 -29.79
N ARG A 156 30.44 -27.08 -29.56
CA ARG A 156 31.68 -26.86 -30.33
C ARG A 156 32.81 -27.86 -30.05
N THR A 157 32.82 -28.46 -28.86
CA THR A 157 33.85 -29.46 -28.47
C THR A 157 33.48 -30.88 -28.90
N ARG A 158 32.27 -31.11 -29.42
CA ARG A 158 31.79 -32.42 -29.89
C ARG A 158 31.80 -32.59 -31.42
N SER A 159 32.14 -31.58 -32.19
CA SER A 159 32.37 -31.62 -33.63
C SER A 159 33.87 -31.59 -33.95
#